data_0c2090d582009c9d8a7b10ea9b90fb36
#
_entry.id   0c2090d582009c9d8a7b10ea9b90fb36
#
_cell.length_a   1.000
_cell.length_b   1.000
_cell.length_c   1.000
_cell.angle_alpha   90.00
_cell.angle_beta   90.00
_cell.angle_gamma   90.00
#
_symmetry.space_group_name_H-M   'P 1'
#
loop_
_entity.id
_entity.type
_entity.pdbx_description
1 polymer ?
#
loop_
_entity_poly.entity_id
_entity_poly.type
_entity_poly.pdbx_seq_one_letter_code
_entity_poly.pdbx_strand_id
1 'polypeptide(L)'
;MNKALHTLAALALVALASCSGSGNRSFDTEDIEDNPATLDNPTVPAGPQGRAVFEDTAFYFGQINDGEKVQHVYKFKNTGDGPMSIANVQASCGCTTPNWTKDLIPPGGEGSITATFD
;
A
#
# COMPACT_ATOMS: atom_id res chain seq x y z
N MET A 1 -40.10 -69.79 -33.81
CA MET A 1 -41.05 -68.73 -33.56
C MET A 1 -40.45 -67.82 -32.49
N ASN A 2 -40.15 -66.77 -32.89
CA ASN A 2 -40.31 -65.37 -32.57
C ASN A 2 -39.01 -64.69 -32.11
N LYS A 3 -38.49 -64.01 -32.99
CA LYS A 3 -38.68 -62.56 -33.21
C LYS A 3 -38.10 -61.77 -32.10
N ALA A 4 -36.93 -61.35 -32.38
CA ALA A 4 -36.62 -59.93 -32.45
C ALA A 4 -36.92 -59.16 -31.17
N LEU A 5 -35.91 -58.93 -30.43
CA LEU A 5 -35.88 -57.76 -29.58
C LEU A 5 -34.54 -57.08 -29.81
N HIS A 6 -34.52 -56.25 -30.78
CA HIS A 6 -33.49 -55.24 -30.95
C HIS A 6 -33.80 -54.12 -29.99
N THR A 7 -33.34 -54.26 -28.80
CA THR A 7 -33.32 -53.12 -27.91
C THR A 7 -32.11 -52.30 -28.23
N LEU A 8 -32.37 -51.19 -28.85
CA LEU A 8 -31.48 -50.06 -29.01
C LEU A 8 -30.88 -49.65 -27.70
N ALA A 9 -29.66 -50.04 -27.48
CA ALA A 9 -28.85 -49.42 -26.44
C ALA A 9 -28.46 -48.03 -26.92
N ALA A 10 -29.28 -47.06 -26.57
CA ALA A 10 -28.92 -45.64 -26.69
C ALA A 10 -27.81 -45.36 -25.69
N LEU A 11 -26.59 -45.38 -26.19
CA LEU A 11 -25.44 -44.87 -25.48
C LEU A 11 -25.62 -43.35 -25.34
N ALA A 12 -26.17 -42.96 -24.21
CA ALA A 12 -26.07 -41.56 -23.77
C ALA A 12 -24.63 -41.29 -23.35
N LEU A 13 -23.82 -40.84 -24.26
CA LEU A 13 -22.55 -40.22 -23.99
C LEU A 13 -22.82 -38.90 -23.24
N VAL A 14 -22.87 -38.99 -21.92
CA VAL A 14 -22.78 -37.81 -21.09
C VAL A 14 -21.34 -37.31 -21.21
N ALA A 15 -21.14 -36.35 -22.07
CA ALA A 15 -19.93 -35.53 -22.10
C ALA A 15 -19.88 -34.77 -20.79
N LEU A 16 -19.13 -35.26 -19.83
CA LEU A 16 -18.68 -34.52 -18.70
C LEU A 16 -17.77 -33.39 -19.24
N ALA A 17 -18.35 -32.27 -19.54
CA ALA A 17 -17.60 -31.05 -19.73
C ALA A 17 -16.95 -30.72 -18.38
N SER A 18 -15.76 -31.24 -18.19
CA SER A 18 -14.83 -30.83 -17.17
C SER A 18 -14.56 -29.37 -17.42
N CYS A 19 -15.24 -28.51 -16.68
CA CYS A 19 -14.83 -27.14 -16.51
C CYS A 19 -13.49 -27.14 -15.74
N SER A 20 -12.42 -27.41 -16.46
CA SER A 20 -11.07 -27.08 -16.06
C SER A 20 -10.93 -25.57 -16.24
N GLY A 21 -11.59 -24.85 -15.36
CA GLY A 21 -11.31 -23.44 -15.12
C GLY A 21 -9.98 -23.35 -14.38
N SER A 22 -8.91 -23.72 -15.07
CA SER A 22 -7.57 -23.26 -14.70
C SER A 22 -7.53 -21.78 -15.02
N GLY A 23 -8.13 -21.00 -14.12
CA GLY A 23 -7.90 -19.59 -14.05
C GLY A 23 -6.46 -19.39 -13.60
N ASN A 24 -5.54 -19.65 -14.50
CA ASN A 24 -4.23 -19.07 -14.44
C ASN A 24 -4.47 -17.59 -14.71
N ARG A 25 -4.86 -16.86 -13.66
CA ARG A 25 -4.73 -15.43 -13.68
C ARG A 25 -3.23 -15.19 -13.68
N SER A 26 -2.67 -15.17 -14.86
CA SER A 26 -1.46 -14.45 -15.11
C SER A 26 -1.76 -13.08 -14.51
N PHE A 27 -1.04 -12.71 -13.50
CA PHE A 27 -1.04 -11.36 -13.00
C PHE A 27 -0.38 -10.56 -14.11
N ASP A 28 -1.20 -10.13 -15.05
CA ASP A 28 -0.74 -9.27 -16.12
C ASP A 28 -0.36 -7.97 -15.44
N THR A 29 0.91 -7.65 -15.50
CA THR A 29 1.48 -6.40 -14.96
C THR A 29 0.91 -5.16 -15.66
N GLU A 30 0.02 -5.35 -16.61
CA GLU A 30 -0.66 -4.25 -17.32
C GLU A 30 -1.86 -3.68 -16.54
N ASP A 31 -2.38 -4.42 -15.53
CA ASP A 31 -3.45 -3.94 -14.65
C ASP A 31 -2.94 -3.20 -13.40
N ILE A 32 -1.63 -2.99 -13.29
CA ILE A 32 -1.10 -2.04 -12.33
C ILE A 32 -1.29 -0.67 -12.97
N GLU A 33 -2.45 -0.06 -12.70
CA GLU A 33 -2.60 1.36 -12.93
C GLU A 33 -1.40 2.04 -12.27
N ASP A 34 -0.59 2.69 -13.10
CA ASP A 34 0.57 3.44 -12.67
C ASP A 34 0.17 4.36 -11.52
N ASN A 35 0.46 3.91 -10.29
CA ASN A 35 0.28 4.77 -9.13
C ASN A 35 1.34 5.87 -9.23
N PRO A 36 0.95 7.12 -9.46
CA PRO A 36 1.90 8.22 -9.61
C PRO A 36 2.77 8.46 -8.36
N ALA A 37 2.51 7.72 -7.29
CA ALA A 37 3.32 7.76 -6.06
C ALA A 37 4.47 6.73 -6.04
N THR A 38 4.62 5.91 -7.09
CA THR A 38 5.74 4.96 -7.15
C THR A 38 6.99 5.71 -7.61
N LEU A 39 8.05 5.67 -6.83
CA LEU A 39 9.32 6.37 -7.06
C LEU A 39 10.03 5.99 -8.38
N ASP A 40 9.61 4.89 -9.00
CA ASP A 40 10.18 4.36 -10.25
C ASP A 40 9.33 4.70 -11.49
N ASN A 41 8.24 5.46 -11.32
CA ASN A 41 7.41 5.85 -12.45
C ASN A 41 7.98 7.11 -13.13
N PRO A 42 8.52 7.01 -14.36
CA PRO A 42 9.01 8.17 -15.11
C PRO A 42 7.92 9.16 -15.53
N THR A 43 6.65 8.85 -15.27
CA THR A 43 5.48 9.68 -15.56
C THR A 43 4.98 10.47 -14.34
N VAL A 44 5.84 10.79 -13.37
CA VAL A 44 5.49 11.77 -12.35
C VAL A 44 5.05 13.06 -13.05
N PRO A 45 3.84 13.58 -12.81
CA PRO A 45 3.38 14.79 -13.46
C PRO A 45 4.40 15.89 -13.27
N ALA A 46 4.79 16.52 -14.38
CA ALA A 46 5.72 17.66 -14.40
C ALA A 46 5.02 18.92 -13.83
N GLY A 47 4.54 18.82 -12.59
CA GLY A 47 3.89 19.90 -11.85
C GLY A 47 4.64 20.20 -10.56
N PRO A 48 4.32 21.31 -9.90
CA PRO A 48 4.91 21.65 -8.62
C PRO A 48 4.64 20.55 -7.60
N GLN A 49 5.70 20.02 -7.00
CA GLN A 49 5.63 18.91 -6.05
C GLN A 49 6.18 19.29 -4.68
N GLY A 50 5.51 18.83 -3.64
CA GLY A 50 6.01 18.94 -2.28
C GLY A 50 7.16 17.96 -2.03
N ARG A 51 8.16 18.40 -1.26
CA ARG A 51 9.30 17.59 -0.85
C ARG A 51 9.61 17.83 0.62
N ALA A 52 9.44 16.80 1.44
CA ALA A 52 9.81 16.88 2.84
C ALA A 52 11.31 16.64 3.02
N VAL A 53 11.97 17.53 3.74
CA VAL A 53 13.34 17.38 4.21
C VAL A 53 13.33 17.48 5.72
N PHE A 54 13.70 16.39 6.38
CA PHE A 54 13.74 16.31 7.84
C PHE A 54 15.02 16.93 8.39
N GLU A 55 14.92 17.58 9.53
CA GLU A 55 16.07 18.09 10.27
C GLU A 55 16.87 16.96 10.91
N ASP A 56 16.16 15.96 11.45
CA ASP A 56 16.70 14.73 12.00
C ASP A 56 15.83 13.54 11.60
N THR A 57 16.44 12.40 11.35
CA THR A 57 15.77 11.15 10.96
C THR A 57 15.92 10.06 12.00
N ALA A 58 16.69 10.30 13.03
CA ALA A 58 16.94 9.37 14.13
C ALA A 58 17.06 10.15 15.45
N PHE A 59 16.54 9.60 16.51
CA PHE A 59 16.64 10.14 17.85
C PHE A 59 17.09 9.03 18.82
N TYR A 60 18.10 9.34 19.62
CA TYR A 60 18.60 8.42 20.63
C TYR A 60 18.17 8.91 22.01
N PHE A 61 17.25 8.19 22.65
CA PHE A 61 16.70 8.54 23.95
C PHE A 61 17.39 7.88 25.15
N GLY A 62 18.55 7.21 24.92
CA GLY A 62 19.35 6.62 25.99
C GLY A 62 18.66 5.42 26.67
N GLN A 63 18.90 5.31 27.98
CA GLN A 63 18.26 4.27 28.80
C GLN A 63 16.92 4.81 29.32
N ILE A 64 15.89 4.01 29.15
CA ILE A 64 14.54 4.28 29.68
C ILE A 64 14.16 3.17 30.65
N ASN A 65 13.35 3.51 31.64
CA ASN A 65 12.82 2.54 32.58
C ASN A 65 11.57 1.87 32.01
N ASP A 66 11.26 0.70 32.52
CA ASP A 66 10.02 0.00 32.16
C ASP A 66 8.79 0.85 32.51
N GLY A 67 7.89 1.05 31.54
CA GLY A 67 6.71 1.89 31.67
C GLY A 67 6.96 3.40 31.49
N GLU A 68 8.16 3.82 31.18
CA GLU A 68 8.47 5.21 30.86
C GLU A 68 8.12 5.53 29.41
N LYS A 69 7.34 6.60 29.22
CA LYS A 69 6.96 7.05 27.87
C LYS A 69 7.99 8.06 27.36
N VAL A 70 8.47 7.82 26.17
CA VAL A 70 9.38 8.73 25.48
C VAL A 70 8.70 9.34 24.27
N GLN A 71 8.91 10.64 24.09
CA GLN A 71 8.35 11.36 22.96
C GLN A 71 9.44 12.14 22.25
N HIS A 72 9.41 12.09 20.92
CA HIS A 72 10.26 12.91 20.08
C HIS A 72 9.46 13.55 18.94
N VAL A 73 9.82 14.75 18.56
CA VAL A 73 9.18 15.52 17.49
C VAL A 73 10.17 15.67 16.35
N TYR A 74 9.93 14.93 15.27
CA TYR A 74 10.66 15.07 14.03
C TYR A 74 10.11 16.27 13.25
N LYS A 75 10.93 17.27 13.01
CA LYS A 75 10.56 18.43 12.20
C LYS A 75 11.06 18.26 10.77
N PHE A 76 10.27 18.75 9.83
CA PHE A 76 10.64 18.77 8.42
C PHE A 76 10.18 20.06 7.76
N LYS A 77 10.82 20.39 6.67
CA LYS A 77 10.48 21.52 5.82
C LYS A 77 10.09 21.04 4.43
N ASN A 78 9.05 21.64 3.87
CA ASN A 78 8.71 21.43 2.47
C ASN A 78 9.66 22.26 1.60
N THR A 79 10.66 21.61 1.02
CA THR A 79 11.63 22.23 0.10
C THR A 79 11.22 22.10 -1.36
N GLY A 80 10.06 21.50 -1.63
CA GLY A 80 9.50 21.41 -2.97
C GLY A 80 8.92 22.74 -3.43
N ASP A 81 8.52 22.76 -4.69
CA ASP A 81 7.88 23.88 -5.35
C ASP A 81 6.35 23.83 -5.32
N GLY A 82 5.79 22.72 -4.83
CA GLY A 82 4.37 22.48 -4.62
C GLY A 82 3.98 22.27 -3.15
N PRO A 83 2.70 22.45 -2.83
CA PRO A 83 2.19 22.14 -1.50
C PRO A 83 2.18 20.64 -1.25
N MET A 84 2.27 20.22 0.01
CA MET A 84 2.20 18.83 0.43
C MET A 84 1.31 18.64 1.67
N SER A 85 0.78 17.45 1.84
CA SER A 85 0.12 17.02 3.06
C SER A 85 0.55 15.59 3.40
N ILE A 86 0.55 15.25 4.68
CA ILE A 86 0.81 13.89 5.13
C ILE A 86 -0.53 13.18 5.29
N ALA A 87 -0.80 12.22 4.41
CA ALA A 87 -2.05 11.46 4.45
C ALA A 87 -2.09 10.47 5.61
N ASN A 88 -0.96 9.83 5.91
CA ASN A 88 -0.86 8.84 6.97
C ASN A 88 0.58 8.70 7.46
N VAL A 89 0.74 8.37 8.74
CA VAL A 89 2.01 7.93 9.35
C VAL A 89 1.75 6.63 10.08
N GLN A 90 2.55 5.62 9.80
CA GLN A 90 2.41 4.31 10.39
C GLN A 90 3.71 3.87 11.03
N ALA A 91 3.64 3.38 12.25
CA ALA A 91 4.77 2.76 12.92
C ALA A 91 4.87 1.28 12.56
N SER A 92 6.08 0.73 12.53
CA SER A 92 6.33 -0.69 12.26
C SER A 92 5.94 -1.60 13.43
N CYS A 93 5.79 -1.06 14.64
CA CYS A 93 5.36 -1.78 15.82
C CYS A 93 4.17 -1.07 16.49
N GLY A 94 3.40 -1.80 17.31
CA GLY A 94 2.32 -1.23 18.11
C GLY A 94 2.78 -0.41 19.33
N CYS A 95 4.09 -0.36 19.57
CA CYS A 95 4.71 0.35 20.69
C CYS A 95 4.91 1.85 20.42
N THR A 96 4.63 2.32 19.22
CA THR A 96 4.80 3.73 18.86
C THR A 96 3.50 4.29 18.32
N THR A 97 3.05 5.38 18.91
CA THR A 97 1.87 6.12 18.44
C THR A 97 2.32 7.38 17.74
N PRO A 98 2.13 7.48 16.42
CA PRO A 98 2.46 8.70 15.68
C PRO A 98 1.33 9.73 15.72
N ASN A 99 1.71 10.99 15.79
CA ASN A 99 0.86 12.13 15.52
C ASN A 99 1.60 13.09 14.58
N TRP A 100 0.90 13.81 13.71
CA TRP A 100 1.55 14.64 12.71
C TRP A 100 0.73 15.85 12.30
N THR A 101 1.39 16.79 11.62
CA THR A 101 0.74 17.94 10.98
C THR A 101 -0.19 17.46 9.87
N LYS A 102 -1.50 17.74 10.01
CA LYS A 102 -2.54 17.33 9.05
C LYS A 102 -2.87 18.42 8.04
N ASP A 103 -2.42 19.62 8.29
CA ASP A 103 -2.65 20.78 7.44
C ASP A 103 -1.82 20.71 6.16
N LEU A 104 -2.29 21.43 5.14
CA LEU A 104 -1.55 21.58 3.91
C LEU A 104 -0.30 22.45 4.16
N ILE A 105 0.87 21.91 3.81
CA ILE A 105 2.16 22.56 4.02
C ILE A 105 2.60 23.19 2.70
N PRO A 106 2.60 24.51 2.58
CA PRO A 106 3.01 25.20 1.37
C PRO A 106 4.51 25.04 1.12
N PRO A 107 5.01 25.40 -0.07
CA PRO A 107 6.43 25.50 -0.34
C PRO A 107 7.14 26.39 0.69
N GLY A 108 8.23 25.87 1.27
CA GLY A 108 8.96 26.55 2.36
C GLY A 108 8.29 26.45 3.73
N GLY A 109 7.10 25.87 3.83
CA GLY A 109 6.41 25.62 5.09
C GLY A 109 7.04 24.48 5.88
N GLU A 110 6.72 24.42 7.18
CA GLU A 110 7.24 23.42 8.10
C GLU A 110 6.11 22.52 8.60
N GLY A 111 6.47 21.27 8.87
CA GLY A 111 5.59 20.29 9.47
C GLY A 111 6.33 19.46 10.50
N SER A 112 5.60 18.66 11.25
CA SER A 112 6.17 17.81 12.28
C SER A 112 5.48 16.46 12.36
N ILE A 113 6.24 15.46 12.78
CA ILE A 113 5.76 14.14 13.16
C ILE A 113 6.21 13.89 14.58
N THR A 114 5.26 13.69 15.48
CA THR A 114 5.53 13.34 16.88
C THR A 114 5.41 11.84 17.03
N ALA A 115 6.46 11.19 17.47
CA ALA A 115 6.46 9.77 17.81
C ALA A 115 6.47 9.61 19.33
N THR A 116 5.49 8.90 19.87
CA THR A 116 5.42 8.55 21.29
C THR A 116 5.62 7.05 21.41
N PHE A 117 6.64 6.68 22.13
CA PHE A 117 6.97 5.30 22.47
C PHE A 117 6.47 4.98 23.88
N ASP A 118 5.76 3.84 24.02
CA ASP A 118 5.16 3.36 25.27
C ASP A 118 5.47 1.90 25.48
#